data_8cdb606addd15cbcb13f3758d558bf6f
#
_entry.id   8cdb606addd15cbcb13f3758d558bf6f
#
_cell.length_a   1.000
_cell.length_b   1.000
_cell.length_c   1.000
_cell.angle_alpha   90.00
_cell.angle_beta   90.00
_cell.angle_gamma   90.00
#
_symmetry.space_group_name_H-M   'P 1'
#
loop_
_entity.id
_entity.type
_entity.pdbx_description
1 polymer ?
#
loop_
_entity_poly.entity_id
_entity_poly.type
_entity_poly.pdbx_seq_one_letter_code
_entity_poly.pdbx_strand_id
1 'polypeptide(L)'
;MSRDIKDDLDGSAAWAATPTIKVEIYDQAYTVRSDGDPEYLKGLAEYVDQRMREISSGTLTVDSRKVAILAALYIADELHQLRKLQEQADEQLATRSAECSEMLDRLLKVPRSLTRPTAS
;
A
#
# COMPACT_ATOMS: atom_id res chain seq x y z
N MET A 1 -11.85 -7.83 28.58
CA MET A 1 -12.13 -7.83 28.26
C MET A 1 -12.80 -7.53 27.25
N SER A 2 -13.07 -7.88 26.77
CA SER A 2 -13.83 -7.54 25.72
C SER A 2 -14.88 -6.58 26.01
N ARG A 3 -15.01 -6.20 27.18
CA ARG A 3 -15.93 -5.31 27.50
C ARG A 3 -15.64 -4.02 26.93
N ASP A 4 -14.45 -3.74 26.63
CA ASP A 4 -14.12 -2.52 25.97
C ASP A 4 -14.89 -2.34 24.72
N ILE A 5 -15.09 -3.40 24.05
CA ILE A 5 -15.84 -3.34 22.85
C ILE A 5 -17.26 -2.94 23.12
N LYS A 6 -17.77 -3.38 24.22
CA LYS A 6 -19.06 -3.01 24.58
C LYS A 6 -19.18 -1.56 24.82
N ASP A 7 -18.22 -1.00 25.46
CA ASP A 7 -18.22 0.40 25.71
C ASP A 7 -18.32 1.17 24.42
N ASP A 8 -17.58 0.73 23.46
CA ASP A 8 -17.63 1.38 22.17
C ASP A 8 -19.02 1.29 21.60
N LEU A 9 -19.62 0.17 21.74
CA LEU A 9 -20.94 -0.02 21.24
C LEU A 9 -21.90 0.93 21.86
N ASP A 10 -21.80 1.05 23.14
CA ASP A 10 -22.69 1.91 23.82
C ASP A 10 -22.59 3.28 23.28
N GLY A 11 -21.45 3.69 22.99
CA GLY A 11 -21.29 5.02 22.61
C GLY A 11 -21.77 5.29 21.29
N SER A 12 -22.39 4.35 20.59
CA SER A 12 -22.55 4.80 19.38
C SER A 12 -23.47 4.22 18.47
N ALA A 13 -24.50 4.87 18.30
CA ALA A 13 -25.39 4.59 17.24
C ALA A 13 -24.70 4.74 15.90
N ALA A 14 -23.82 5.69 15.83
CA ALA A 14 -23.07 5.90 14.59
C ALA A 14 -22.21 4.71 14.28
N TRP A 15 -21.60 4.18 15.30
CA TRP A 15 -20.77 2.99 15.13
C TRP A 15 -21.62 1.83 14.64
N ALA A 16 -22.78 1.67 15.22
CA ALA A 16 -23.66 0.59 14.84
C ALA A 16 -24.12 0.72 13.39
N ALA A 17 -24.20 1.92 12.89
CA ALA A 17 -24.61 2.14 11.52
C ALA A 17 -23.49 1.93 10.53
N THR A 18 -22.25 1.89 10.98
CA THR A 18 -21.13 1.70 10.09
C THR A 18 -21.02 0.23 9.71
N PRO A 19 -20.83 -0.05 8.44
CA PRO A 19 -20.66 -1.44 8.02
C PRO A 19 -19.43 -2.05 8.66
N THR A 20 -19.55 -3.28 9.08
CA THR A 20 -18.43 -3.99 9.64
C THR A 20 -18.25 -5.29 8.88
N ILE A 21 -17.05 -5.81 8.94
CA ILE A 21 -16.74 -7.04 8.26
C ILE A 21 -15.92 -7.90 9.21
N LYS A 22 -16.18 -9.17 9.17
CA LYS A 22 -15.45 -10.10 10.01
C LYS A 22 -14.33 -10.72 9.22
N VAL A 23 -13.13 -10.66 9.77
CA VAL A 23 -11.97 -11.25 9.13
C VAL A 23 -11.29 -12.19 10.10
N GLU A 24 -10.61 -13.18 9.56
CA GLU A 24 -9.86 -14.11 10.38
C GLU A 24 -8.40 -13.93 10.12
N ILE A 25 -7.63 -13.71 11.17
CA ILE A 25 -6.20 -13.55 11.05
C ILE A 25 -5.55 -14.41 12.12
N TYR A 26 -4.72 -15.32 11.70
CA TYR A 26 -3.97 -16.21 12.58
C TYR A 26 -4.92 -16.94 13.53
N ASP A 27 -5.99 -17.49 12.94
CA ASP A 27 -6.96 -18.29 13.64
C ASP A 27 -7.81 -17.52 14.65
N GLN A 28 -7.84 -16.21 14.55
CA GLN A 28 -8.67 -15.39 15.41
C GLN A 28 -9.55 -14.51 14.56
N ALA A 29 -10.76 -14.32 15.02
CA ALA A 29 -11.73 -13.52 14.27
C ALA A 29 -11.77 -12.11 14.82
N TYR A 30 -11.80 -11.16 13.90
CA TYR A 30 -11.87 -9.74 14.24
C TYR A 30 -12.96 -9.08 13.46
N THR A 31 -13.62 -8.14 14.09
CA THR A 31 -14.64 -7.36 13.42
C THR A 31 -14.07 -5.97 13.17
N VAL A 32 -14.02 -5.60 11.91
CA VAL A 32 -13.39 -4.36 11.52
C VAL A 32 -14.40 -3.49 10.79
N ARG A 33 -14.37 -2.21 11.07
CA ARG A 33 -15.23 -1.29 10.35
C ARG A 33 -14.67 -1.05 8.98
N SER A 34 -15.54 -1.03 8.00
CA SER A 34 -15.09 -0.85 6.65
C SER A 34 -16.07 0.00 5.88
N ASP A 35 -15.59 1.10 5.37
CA ASP A 35 -16.41 1.95 4.52
C ASP A 35 -16.24 1.58 3.06
N GLY A 36 -15.32 0.72 2.77
CA GLY A 36 -15.01 0.41 1.40
C GLY A 36 -15.39 -1.00 1.02
N ASP A 37 -14.64 -1.51 0.06
CA ASP A 37 -14.89 -2.83 -0.48
C ASP A 37 -14.53 -3.91 0.53
N PRO A 38 -15.49 -4.74 0.93
CA PRO A 38 -15.18 -5.81 1.87
C PRO A 38 -14.15 -6.81 1.34
N GLU A 39 -14.15 -7.04 0.03
CA GLU A 39 -13.19 -7.97 -0.54
C GLU A 39 -11.78 -7.46 -0.43
N TYR A 40 -11.63 -6.15 -0.55
CA TYR A 40 -10.32 -5.55 -0.40
C TYR A 40 -9.80 -5.75 1.03
N LEU A 41 -10.66 -5.54 2.02
CA LEU A 41 -10.26 -5.70 3.41
C LEU A 41 -9.95 -7.16 3.71
N LYS A 42 -10.73 -8.06 3.15
CA LYS A 42 -10.46 -9.49 3.32
C LYS A 42 -9.11 -9.86 2.73
N GLY A 43 -8.78 -9.28 1.59
CA GLY A 43 -7.48 -9.51 0.99
C GLY A 43 -6.34 -9.04 1.87
N LEU A 44 -6.52 -7.89 2.50
CA LEU A 44 -5.51 -7.39 3.42
C LEU A 44 -5.34 -8.33 4.61
N ALA A 45 -6.47 -8.82 5.14
CA ALA A 45 -6.42 -9.73 6.27
C ALA A 45 -5.72 -11.02 5.90
N GLU A 46 -5.98 -11.52 4.70
CA GLU A 46 -5.32 -12.73 4.23
C GLU A 46 -3.82 -12.53 4.12
N TYR A 47 -3.41 -11.37 3.66
CA TYR A 47 -2.01 -11.08 3.52
C TYR A 47 -1.32 -11.08 4.88
N VAL A 48 -1.94 -10.44 5.87
CA VAL A 48 -1.39 -10.41 7.22
C VAL A 48 -1.34 -11.82 7.79
N ASP A 49 -2.41 -12.57 7.58
CA ASP A 49 -2.47 -13.95 8.08
C ASP A 49 -1.34 -14.78 7.50
N GLN A 50 -1.12 -14.66 6.20
CA GLN A 50 -0.09 -15.42 5.54
C GLN A 50 1.29 -15.03 6.06
N ARG A 51 1.52 -13.74 6.23
CA ARG A 51 2.79 -13.28 6.76
C ARG A 51 3.05 -13.83 8.15
N MET A 52 2.00 -13.82 8.99
CA MET A 52 2.15 -14.33 10.33
C MET A 52 2.47 -15.82 10.32
N ARG A 53 1.84 -16.55 9.42
CA ARG A 53 2.10 -18.00 9.36
C ARG A 53 3.49 -18.31 8.86
N GLU A 54 3.98 -17.52 7.92
CA GLU A 54 5.33 -17.69 7.43
C GLU A 54 6.34 -17.45 8.54
N ILE A 55 6.11 -16.42 9.34
CA ILE A 55 7.01 -16.11 10.43
C ILE A 55 6.96 -17.18 11.50
N SER A 56 5.77 -17.63 11.85
CA SER A 56 5.65 -18.62 12.91
C SER A 56 6.25 -19.95 12.51
N SER A 57 6.23 -20.28 11.23
CA SER A 57 6.85 -21.54 10.80
C SER A 57 8.35 -21.43 10.77
N GLY A 58 8.88 -20.22 10.68
CA GLY A 58 10.33 -20.04 10.63
C GLY A 58 10.94 -19.71 11.98
N THR A 59 10.15 -19.61 13.03
CA THR A 59 10.68 -19.31 14.34
C THR A 59 10.14 -20.31 15.33
N LEU A 60 10.76 -20.32 16.50
CA LEU A 60 10.32 -21.23 17.55
C LEU A 60 9.23 -20.63 18.42
N THR A 61 8.91 -19.37 18.24
CA THR A 61 7.93 -18.74 19.09
C THR A 61 6.52 -19.08 18.62
N VAL A 62 5.64 -19.28 19.58
CA VAL A 62 4.24 -19.48 19.28
C VAL A 62 3.43 -18.32 19.83
N ASP A 63 4.10 -17.32 20.37
CA ASP A 63 3.43 -16.15 20.91
C ASP A 63 2.89 -15.32 19.76
N SER A 64 1.57 -15.28 19.65
CA SER A 64 0.95 -14.58 18.52
C SER A 64 1.23 -13.10 18.53
N ARG A 65 1.44 -12.52 19.71
CA ARG A 65 1.76 -11.10 19.79
C ARG A 65 3.12 -10.82 19.16
N LYS A 66 4.10 -11.66 19.45
CA LYS A 66 5.42 -11.47 18.88
C LYS A 66 5.39 -11.72 17.39
N VAL A 67 4.63 -12.72 16.96
CA VAL A 67 4.51 -13.00 15.54
C VAL A 67 3.87 -11.81 14.83
N ALA A 68 2.85 -11.21 15.45
CA ALA A 68 2.19 -10.07 14.85
C ALA A 68 3.14 -8.87 14.74
N ILE A 69 3.96 -8.66 15.75
CA ILE A 69 4.92 -7.56 15.71
C ILE A 69 5.94 -7.78 14.61
N LEU A 70 6.43 -8.99 14.49
CA LEU A 70 7.38 -9.30 13.42
C LEU A 70 6.73 -9.19 12.05
N ALA A 71 5.48 -9.61 11.94
CA ALA A 71 4.76 -9.47 10.69
C ALA A 71 4.60 -8.00 10.32
N ALA A 72 4.28 -7.17 11.31
CA ALA A 72 4.15 -5.75 11.06
C ALA A 72 5.47 -5.16 10.57
N LEU A 73 6.57 -5.61 11.16
CA LEU A 73 7.88 -5.12 10.77
C LEU A 73 8.21 -5.54 9.34
N TYR A 74 7.91 -6.77 8.99
CA TYR A 74 8.14 -7.24 7.63
C TYR A 74 7.28 -6.49 6.62
N ILE A 75 6.02 -6.26 6.96
CA ILE A 75 5.14 -5.54 6.06
C ILE A 75 5.59 -4.10 5.90
N ALA A 76 6.04 -3.48 6.98
CA ALA A 76 6.57 -2.13 6.89
C ALA A 76 7.80 -2.08 6.00
N ASP A 77 8.65 -3.09 6.10
CA ASP A 77 9.83 -3.16 5.26
C ASP A 77 9.43 -3.30 3.80
N GLU A 78 8.47 -4.16 3.52
CA GLU A 78 7.98 -4.33 2.16
C GLU A 78 7.42 -3.02 1.61
N LEU A 79 6.69 -2.30 2.44
CA LEU A 79 6.12 -1.04 2.01
C LEU A 79 7.21 -0.04 1.66
N HIS A 80 8.24 0.03 2.50
CA HIS A 80 9.35 0.94 2.24
C HIS A 80 10.11 0.54 0.98
N GLN A 81 10.31 -0.74 0.77
CA GLN A 81 10.98 -1.21 -0.42
C GLN A 81 10.18 -0.84 -1.67
N LEU A 82 8.88 -1.05 -1.61
CA LEU A 82 8.03 -0.72 -2.74
C LEU A 82 8.03 0.78 -3.03
N ARG A 83 7.99 1.59 -1.99
CA ARG A 83 8.03 3.03 -2.15
C ARG A 83 9.33 3.47 -2.79
N LYS A 84 10.43 2.85 -2.36
CA LYS A 84 11.72 3.19 -2.91
C LYS A 84 11.78 2.84 -4.38
N LEU A 85 11.28 1.67 -4.73
CA LEU A 85 11.24 1.27 -6.13
C LEU A 85 10.36 2.20 -6.96
N GLN A 86 9.26 2.62 -6.40
CA GLN A 86 8.36 3.51 -7.10
C GLN A 86 9.01 4.87 -7.31
N GLU A 87 9.71 5.37 -6.30
CA GLU A 87 10.42 6.64 -6.44
C GLU A 87 11.48 6.55 -7.51
N GLN A 88 12.21 5.43 -7.55
CA GLN A 88 13.22 5.24 -8.56
C GLN A 88 12.60 5.17 -9.95
N ALA A 89 11.48 4.47 -10.06
CA ALA A 89 10.80 4.39 -11.34
C ALA A 89 10.29 5.75 -11.79
N ASP A 90 9.77 6.53 -10.85
CA ASP A 90 9.28 7.85 -11.16
C ASP A 90 10.43 8.76 -11.60
N GLU A 91 11.57 8.64 -10.96
CA GLU A 91 12.74 9.41 -11.34
C GLU A 91 13.22 9.03 -12.73
N GLN A 92 13.25 7.74 -12.99
CA GLN A 92 13.66 7.28 -14.31
C GLN A 92 12.69 7.75 -15.38
N LEU A 93 11.41 7.71 -15.05
CA LEU A 93 10.40 8.17 -15.99
C LEU A 93 10.54 9.66 -16.24
N ALA A 94 10.77 10.43 -15.19
CA ALA A 94 10.95 11.87 -15.33
C ALA A 94 12.18 12.17 -16.16
N THR A 95 13.27 11.45 -15.92
CA THR A 95 14.49 11.63 -16.66
C THR A 95 14.29 11.30 -18.13
N ARG A 96 13.64 10.18 -18.39
CA ARG A 96 13.40 9.81 -19.77
C ARG A 96 12.47 10.78 -20.47
N SER A 97 11.50 11.27 -19.74
CA SER A 97 10.59 12.25 -20.29
C SER A 97 11.31 13.53 -20.64
N ALA A 98 12.21 13.95 -19.76
CA ALA A 98 13.01 15.14 -20.01
C ALA A 98 13.93 14.95 -21.21
N GLU A 99 14.52 13.76 -21.29
CA GLU A 99 15.41 13.44 -22.39
C GLU A 99 14.64 13.41 -23.71
N CYS A 100 13.45 12.85 -23.68
CA CYS A 100 12.61 12.83 -24.85
C CYS A 100 12.22 14.22 -25.28
N SER A 101 11.89 15.07 -24.32
CA SER A 101 11.57 16.45 -24.60
C SER A 101 12.72 17.17 -25.23
N GLU A 102 13.91 16.94 -24.69
CA GLU A 102 15.09 17.53 -25.22
C GLU A 102 15.36 17.08 -26.64
N MET A 103 15.20 15.80 -26.87
CA MET A 103 15.41 15.24 -28.17
C MET A 103 14.42 15.81 -29.16
N LEU A 104 13.18 15.89 -28.76
CA LEU A 104 12.16 16.48 -29.60
C LEU A 104 12.47 17.93 -29.90
N ASP A 105 12.91 18.66 -28.88
CA ASP A 105 13.27 20.03 -29.04
C ASP A 105 14.38 20.18 -30.07
N ARG A 106 15.37 19.33 -29.97
CA ARG A 106 16.47 19.38 -30.91
C ARG A 106 16.01 19.11 -32.32
N LEU A 107 15.15 18.12 -32.47
CA LEU A 107 14.63 17.79 -33.78
C LEU A 107 13.78 18.92 -34.35
N LEU A 108 13.02 19.57 -33.50
CA LEU A 108 12.19 20.67 -33.95
C LEU A 108 13.00 21.92 -34.19
N LYS A 109 14.04 22.13 -33.40
CA LYS A 109 14.87 23.30 -33.59
C LYS A 109 15.58 23.28 -34.88
N VAL A 110 16.07 22.13 -35.29
CA VAL A 110 16.80 22.06 -36.55
C VAL A 110 15.91 22.50 -37.69
N PRO A 111 14.72 21.99 -37.87
CA PRO A 111 13.88 22.51 -38.94
C PRO A 111 13.55 23.98 -38.75
N ARG A 112 13.36 24.37 -37.51
CA ARG A 112 13.04 25.74 -37.23
C ARG A 112 14.19 26.66 -37.57
N SER A 113 15.36 26.19 -37.24
CA SER A 113 16.55 26.96 -37.56
C SER A 113 16.71 27.09 -39.04
N LEU A 114 16.45 26.04 -39.73
CA LEU A 114 16.59 26.06 -41.18
C LEU A 114 15.52 26.94 -41.83
N THR A 115 14.33 26.90 -41.29
CA THR A 115 13.28 27.68 -41.86
C THR A 115 13.34 29.13 -41.48
N ARG A 116 13.90 29.40 -40.31
CA ARG A 116 13.94 30.73 -39.87
C ARG A 116 14.65 31.69 -40.81
N PRO A 117 15.82 31.37 -41.26
CA PRO A 117 16.49 32.21 -42.20
C PRO A 117 15.71 32.37 -43.45
N THR A 118 15.06 31.33 -43.88
CA THR A 118 14.30 31.48 -45.08
C THR A 118 13.08 32.31 -44.85
N ALA A 119 12.46 32.16 -43.73
CA ALA A 119 11.27 32.91 -43.44
C ALA A 119 11.59 34.36 -43.26
N SER A 120 12.76 34.68 -42.91
CA SER A 120 13.12 36.08 -42.75
C SER A 120 13.58 36.69 -44.04
#